data_576d4379fbcebbdf43d34fc350909b61
#
_entry.id   576d4379fbcebbdf43d34fc350909b61
#
_cell.length_a   1.000
_cell.length_b   1.000
_cell.length_c   1.000
_cell.angle_alpha   90.00
_cell.angle_beta   90.00
_cell.angle_gamma   90.00
#
_symmetry.space_group_name_H-M   'P 1'
#
loop_
_entity.id
_entity.type
_entity.pdbx_description
1 polymer ?
#
loop_
_entity_poly.entity_id
_entity_poly.type
_entity_poly.pdbx_seq_one_letter_code
_entity_poly.pdbx_strand_id
1 'polypeptide(L)'
;QMMFAFEESAPKKAHYRELIRCPVVCACAEGHPLAAYEALTAQQLKSAGRMATFHPPVYPPSLFHIQSQIVAGQMPGQMFFCDNLEVLYTLVAAGFGFAIVADCPQMRWPGIHYIPLPEFAPVSFGTAYLRGEAPEILRRFLDLVEQAIQSNVET
;
A
#
# COMPACT_ATOMS: atom_id res chain seq x y z
N GLN A 1 -19.79 -13.88 1.11
CA GLN A 1 -18.84 -13.05 0.34
C GLN A 1 -17.74 -12.54 1.28
N MET A 2 -16.51 -12.59 0.79
CA MET A 2 -15.32 -12.12 1.50
C MET A 2 -14.47 -11.31 0.52
N MET A 3 -13.72 -10.33 1.04
CA MET A 3 -12.76 -9.54 0.27
C MET A 3 -11.52 -9.26 1.11
N PHE A 4 -10.37 -9.12 0.47
CA PHE A 4 -9.20 -8.51 1.07
C PHE A 4 -9.32 -6.99 0.97
N ALA A 5 -9.04 -6.28 2.03
CA ALA A 5 -9.15 -4.82 2.07
C ALA A 5 -8.26 -4.22 3.16
N PHE A 6 -7.94 -2.94 3.01
CA PHE A 6 -7.50 -2.14 4.15
C PHE A 6 -8.68 -1.87 5.08
N GLU A 7 -8.42 -1.79 6.38
CA GLU A 7 -9.46 -1.56 7.40
C GLU A 7 -10.33 -0.34 7.07
N GLU A 8 -9.70 0.77 6.68
CA GLU A 8 -10.37 2.02 6.35
C GLU A 8 -11.29 1.92 5.11
N SER A 9 -11.01 0.97 4.22
CA SER A 9 -11.80 0.72 3.00
C SER A 9 -12.82 -0.40 3.17
N ALA A 10 -12.82 -1.09 4.32
CA ALA A 10 -13.76 -2.17 4.59
C ALA A 10 -15.18 -1.63 4.76
N PRO A 11 -16.21 -2.33 4.22
CA PRO A 11 -17.59 -1.91 4.38
C PRO A 11 -17.99 -1.86 5.87
N LYS A 12 -18.62 -0.79 6.33
CA LYS A 12 -19.03 -0.60 7.74
C LYS A 12 -19.92 -1.72 8.31
N LYS A 13 -20.62 -2.46 7.45
CA LYS A 13 -21.48 -3.59 7.81
C LYS A 13 -20.76 -4.93 7.81
N ALA A 14 -19.50 -4.99 7.39
CA ALA A 14 -18.70 -6.20 7.40
C ALA A 14 -18.04 -6.43 8.76
N HIS A 15 -17.69 -7.69 9.04
CA HIS A 15 -16.66 -8.01 10.00
C HIS A 15 -15.31 -7.82 9.31
N TYR A 16 -14.42 -7.10 9.98
CA TYR A 16 -13.04 -6.96 9.57
C TYR A 16 -12.13 -7.78 10.48
N ARG A 17 -11.18 -8.51 9.89
CA ARG A 17 -10.14 -9.25 10.61
C ARG A 17 -8.79 -8.81 10.05
N GLU A 18 -7.99 -8.16 10.89
CA GLU A 18 -6.63 -7.78 10.54
C GLU A 18 -5.78 -9.03 10.32
N LEU A 19 -5.00 -9.04 9.24
CA LEU A 19 -4.04 -10.10 8.92
C LEU A 19 -2.60 -9.62 9.10
N ILE A 20 -2.33 -8.37 8.73
CA ILE A 20 -1.00 -7.78 8.80
C ILE A 20 -1.10 -6.25 8.92
N ARG A 21 -0.13 -5.66 9.61
CA ARG A 21 0.11 -4.21 9.60
C ARG A 21 1.22 -3.89 8.60
N CYS A 22 0.86 -3.14 7.58
CA CYS A 22 1.74 -2.78 6.48
C CYS A 22 2.35 -1.40 6.75
N PRO A 23 3.68 -1.28 6.91
CA PRO A 23 4.34 0.02 6.98
C PRO A 23 4.05 0.85 5.72
N VAL A 24 4.04 2.17 5.89
CA VAL A 24 3.97 3.08 4.74
C VAL A 24 5.38 3.26 4.20
N VAL A 25 5.52 3.09 2.89
CA VAL A 25 6.82 3.15 2.22
C VAL A 25 6.74 3.95 0.91
N CYS A 26 7.88 4.47 0.49
CA CYS A 26 8.09 4.99 -0.85
C CYS A 26 8.60 3.85 -1.74
N ALA A 27 7.89 3.55 -2.80
CA ALA A 27 8.29 2.60 -3.84
C ALA A 27 8.88 3.35 -5.02
N CYS A 28 10.10 3.01 -5.45
CA CYS A 28 10.76 3.60 -6.61
C CYS A 28 11.59 2.57 -7.37
N ALA A 29 11.99 2.87 -8.60
CA ALA A 29 12.91 1.99 -9.34
C ALA A 29 14.25 1.86 -8.60
N GLU A 30 14.94 0.73 -8.74
CA GLU A 30 16.27 0.50 -8.13
C GLU A 30 17.29 1.57 -8.52
N GLY A 31 17.21 2.12 -9.74
CA GLY A 31 18.09 3.20 -10.23
C GLY A 31 17.61 4.61 -9.90
N HIS A 32 16.52 4.77 -9.17
CA HIS A 32 15.99 6.09 -8.81
C HIS A 32 16.87 6.75 -7.72
N PRO A 33 17.10 8.08 -7.74
CA PRO A 33 17.90 8.77 -6.70
C PRO A 33 17.40 8.52 -5.27
N LEU A 34 16.09 8.31 -5.08
CA LEU A 34 15.54 7.97 -3.77
C LEU A 34 16.02 6.62 -3.24
N ALA A 35 16.40 5.68 -4.09
CA ALA A 35 16.85 4.35 -3.67
C ALA A 35 18.15 4.37 -2.84
N ALA A 36 18.86 5.49 -2.82
CA ALA A 36 20.06 5.67 -1.99
C ALA A 36 19.76 5.94 -0.50
N TYR A 37 18.51 6.17 -0.14
CA TYR A 37 18.11 6.47 1.25
C TYR A 37 17.65 5.20 1.97
N GLU A 38 18.04 5.07 3.23
CA GLU A 38 17.56 3.98 4.12
C GLU A 38 16.16 4.28 4.68
N ALA A 39 15.79 5.54 4.81
CA ALA A 39 14.46 6.02 5.18
C ALA A 39 14.22 7.41 4.59
N LEU A 40 12.98 7.77 4.38
CA LEU A 40 12.57 9.06 3.81
C LEU A 40 11.53 9.75 4.69
N THR A 41 11.43 11.07 4.52
CA THR A 41 10.38 11.91 5.09
C THR A 41 9.49 12.49 3.99
N ALA A 42 8.27 12.90 4.33
CA ALA A 42 7.37 13.58 3.40
C ALA A 42 8.02 14.85 2.82
N GLN A 43 8.83 15.55 3.60
CA GLN A 43 9.52 16.77 3.15
C GLN A 43 10.53 16.49 2.04
N GLN A 44 11.28 15.37 2.12
CA GLN A 44 12.22 14.97 1.06
C GLN A 44 11.49 14.59 -0.22
N LEU A 45 10.31 13.98 -0.11
CA LEU A 45 9.49 13.57 -1.24
C LEU A 45 8.85 14.73 -2.00
N LYS A 46 8.67 15.90 -1.37
CA LYS A 46 8.12 17.10 -2.05
C LYS A 46 8.94 17.56 -3.25
N SER A 47 10.23 17.30 -3.27
CA SER A 47 11.14 17.65 -4.37
C SER A 47 11.56 16.45 -5.23
N ALA A 48 11.01 15.27 -4.97
CA ALA A 48 11.47 14.02 -5.58
C ALA A 48 10.93 13.76 -7.00
N GLY A 49 10.06 14.64 -7.52
CA GLY A 49 9.53 14.52 -8.86
C GLY A 49 8.11 13.98 -8.90
N ARG A 50 7.82 13.12 -9.88
CA ARG A 50 6.46 12.66 -10.18
C ARG A 50 6.06 11.51 -9.27
N MET A 51 4.80 11.52 -8.81
CA MET A 51 4.22 10.46 -8.00
C MET A 51 3.10 9.73 -8.74
N ALA A 52 3.20 8.39 -8.80
CA ALA A 52 2.12 7.53 -9.26
C ALA A 52 1.18 7.18 -8.10
N THR A 53 -0.11 7.21 -8.34
CA THR A 53 -1.14 6.94 -7.34
C THR A 53 -2.40 6.35 -7.97
N PHE A 54 -3.38 6.00 -7.16
CA PHE A 54 -4.71 5.57 -7.63
C PHE A 54 -5.75 6.68 -7.46
N HIS A 55 -6.81 6.58 -8.25
CA HIS A 55 -8.01 7.37 -7.99
C HIS A 55 -8.70 6.90 -6.69
N PRO A 56 -9.21 7.84 -5.88
CA PRO A 56 -10.17 7.46 -4.83
C PRO A 56 -11.39 6.74 -5.44
N PRO A 57 -11.97 5.72 -4.79
CA PRO A 57 -11.73 5.24 -3.42
C PRO A 57 -10.78 4.04 -3.32
N VAL A 58 -9.97 3.74 -4.32
CA VAL A 58 -9.13 2.53 -4.36
C VAL A 58 -8.06 2.56 -3.25
N TYR A 59 -7.53 3.74 -2.96
CA TYR A 59 -6.58 3.93 -1.87
C TYR A 59 -7.27 4.15 -0.52
N PRO A 60 -6.68 3.62 0.59
CA PRO A 60 -7.13 3.98 1.93
C PRO A 60 -7.06 5.50 2.13
N PRO A 61 -8.03 6.11 2.84
CA PRO A 61 -8.03 7.55 3.11
C PRO A 61 -6.74 8.07 3.74
N SER A 62 -6.12 7.31 4.64
CA SER A 62 -4.84 7.68 5.27
C SER A 62 -3.71 7.81 4.26
N LEU A 63 -3.55 6.84 3.35
CA LEU A 63 -2.52 6.90 2.30
C LEU A 63 -2.78 8.05 1.33
N PHE A 64 -4.04 8.28 0.96
CA PHE A 64 -4.39 9.42 0.12
C PHE A 64 -4.08 10.75 0.79
N HIS A 65 -4.30 10.86 2.11
CA HIS A 65 -3.95 12.05 2.88
C HIS A 65 -2.43 12.30 2.88
N ILE A 66 -1.62 11.26 3.09
CA ILE A 66 -0.15 11.35 3.02
C ILE A 66 0.30 11.84 1.64
N GLN A 67 -0.24 11.26 0.57
CA GLN A 67 0.08 11.66 -0.79
C GLN A 67 -0.30 13.13 -1.05
N SER A 68 -1.47 13.56 -0.59
CA SER A 68 -1.92 14.94 -0.70
C SER A 68 -0.99 15.94 0.01
N GLN A 69 -0.44 15.56 1.17
CA GLN A 69 0.55 16.39 1.88
C GLN A 69 1.86 16.52 1.10
N ILE A 70 2.30 15.46 0.44
CA ILE A 70 3.54 15.45 -0.34
C ILE A 70 3.40 16.33 -1.59
N VAL A 71 2.26 16.27 -2.29
CA VAL A 71 2.05 17.05 -3.51
C VAL A 71 1.49 18.45 -3.27
N ALA A 72 1.14 18.79 -2.03
CA ALA A 72 0.64 20.12 -1.69
C ALA A 72 1.66 21.21 -2.10
N GLY A 73 1.24 22.14 -2.95
CA GLY A 73 2.07 23.21 -3.47
C GLY A 73 2.96 22.84 -4.65
N GLN A 74 2.86 21.62 -5.18
CA GLN A 74 3.55 21.24 -6.41
C GLN A 74 2.79 21.69 -7.66
N MET A 75 3.49 21.71 -8.81
CA MET A 75 2.89 22.07 -10.09
C MET A 75 1.87 21.02 -10.55
N PRO A 76 0.82 21.43 -11.28
CA PRO A 76 -0.09 20.47 -11.93
C PRO A 76 0.70 19.48 -12.81
N GLY A 77 0.28 18.19 -12.79
CA GLY A 77 0.94 17.14 -13.58
C GLY A 77 2.05 16.38 -12.84
N GLN A 78 2.26 16.65 -11.56
CA GLN A 78 3.19 15.86 -10.73
C GLN A 78 2.57 14.54 -10.24
N MET A 79 1.27 14.36 -10.36
CA MET A 79 0.58 13.11 -10.02
C MET A 79 0.12 12.37 -11.26
N PHE A 80 0.38 11.06 -11.31
CA PHE A 80 -0.17 10.14 -12.30
C PHE A 80 -1.15 9.21 -11.62
N PHE A 81 -2.39 9.24 -12.08
CA PHE A 81 -3.42 8.36 -11.59
C PHE A 81 -3.44 7.06 -12.39
N CYS A 82 -3.38 5.94 -11.70
CA CYS A 82 -3.39 4.60 -12.27
C CYS A 82 -4.70 3.89 -11.93
N ASP A 83 -5.14 3.01 -12.82
CA ASP A 83 -6.38 2.26 -12.65
C ASP A 83 -6.20 0.99 -11.81
N ASN A 84 -4.97 0.46 -11.77
CA ASN A 84 -4.66 -0.76 -11.04
C ASN A 84 -3.19 -0.81 -10.59
N LEU A 85 -2.88 -1.79 -9.75
CA LEU A 85 -1.57 -1.95 -9.12
C LEU A 85 -0.47 -2.30 -10.13
N GLU A 86 -0.79 -3.10 -11.14
CA GLU A 86 0.16 -3.51 -12.19
C GLU A 86 0.64 -2.30 -13.00
N VAL A 87 -0.26 -1.40 -13.37
CA VAL A 87 0.08 -0.15 -14.06
C VAL A 87 0.94 0.73 -13.17
N LEU A 88 0.57 0.89 -11.90
CA LEU A 88 1.34 1.69 -10.95
C LEU A 88 2.78 1.16 -10.83
N TYR A 89 2.95 -0.13 -10.57
CA TYR A 89 4.28 -0.71 -10.41
C TYR A 89 5.07 -0.75 -11.71
N THR A 90 4.42 -0.91 -12.86
CA THR A 90 5.08 -0.81 -14.17
C THR A 90 5.65 0.58 -14.39
N LEU A 91 4.90 1.64 -14.09
CA LEU A 91 5.38 3.03 -14.21
C LEU A 91 6.54 3.31 -13.25
N VAL A 92 6.43 2.83 -12.00
CA VAL A 92 7.48 2.98 -11.00
C VAL A 92 8.75 2.23 -11.43
N ALA A 93 8.66 0.97 -11.83
CA ALA A 93 9.79 0.17 -12.29
C ALA A 93 10.47 0.75 -13.55
N ALA A 94 9.68 1.37 -14.42
CA ALA A 94 10.18 2.09 -15.60
C ALA A 94 10.87 3.44 -15.27
N GLY A 95 10.92 3.83 -13.99
CA GLY A 95 11.54 5.07 -13.56
C GLY A 95 10.70 6.34 -13.85
N PHE A 96 9.40 6.20 -14.10
CA PHE A 96 8.52 7.33 -14.40
C PHE A 96 8.27 8.22 -13.18
N GLY A 97 8.53 7.69 -11.98
CA GLY A 97 8.37 8.38 -10.72
C GLY A 97 8.42 7.41 -9.54
N PHE A 98 7.88 7.83 -8.43
CA PHE A 98 7.75 7.03 -7.22
C PHE A 98 6.27 6.88 -6.83
N ALA A 99 5.99 5.96 -5.92
CA ALA A 99 4.65 5.81 -5.32
C ALA A 99 4.75 5.70 -3.80
N ILE A 100 3.69 6.12 -3.11
CA ILE A 100 3.53 5.86 -1.67
C ILE A 100 2.56 4.71 -1.53
N VAL A 101 3.02 3.63 -0.94
CA VAL A 101 2.24 2.38 -0.82
C VAL A 101 2.33 1.80 0.58
N ALA A 102 1.40 0.91 0.90
CA ALA A 102 1.51 0.04 2.05
C ALA A 102 2.40 -1.15 1.68
N ASP A 103 3.44 -1.40 2.46
CA ASP A 103 4.37 -2.49 2.21
C ASP A 103 3.78 -3.82 2.71
N CYS A 104 3.21 -4.57 1.79
CA CYS A 104 2.84 -5.95 2.01
C CYS A 104 3.90 -6.83 1.34
N PRO A 105 4.77 -7.53 2.10
CA PRO A 105 5.93 -8.24 1.53
C PRO A 105 5.58 -9.23 0.41
N GLN A 106 4.40 -9.86 0.51
CA GLN A 106 3.89 -10.81 -0.48
C GLN A 106 3.46 -10.16 -1.80
N MET A 107 3.35 -8.82 -1.82
CA MET A 107 2.93 -8.03 -2.98
C MET A 107 4.06 -7.20 -3.58
N ARG A 108 5.30 -7.37 -3.12
CA ARG A 108 6.46 -6.66 -3.66
C ARG A 108 6.79 -7.13 -5.08
N TRP A 109 7.13 -6.16 -5.91
CA TRP A 109 7.52 -6.40 -7.30
C TRP A 109 9.04 -6.36 -7.48
N PRO A 110 9.59 -7.20 -8.37
CA PRO A 110 11.01 -7.13 -8.75
C PRO A 110 11.36 -5.78 -9.38
N GLY A 111 12.58 -5.32 -9.15
CA GLY A 111 13.06 -4.05 -9.72
C GLY A 111 12.54 -2.79 -9.03
N ILE A 112 11.81 -2.95 -7.94
CA ILE A 112 11.31 -1.84 -7.12
C ILE A 112 11.97 -1.88 -5.74
N HIS A 113 12.49 -0.73 -5.34
CA HIS A 113 13.04 -0.49 -4.01
C HIS A 113 11.97 0.12 -3.10
N TYR A 114 11.82 -0.41 -1.88
CA TYR A 114 10.81 -0.02 -0.90
C TYR A 114 11.49 0.65 0.29
N ILE A 115 11.30 1.96 0.44
CA ILE A 115 12.00 2.79 1.42
C ILE A 115 11.02 3.21 2.51
N PRO A 116 11.30 2.92 3.78
CA PRO A 116 10.43 3.26 4.90
C PRO A 116 10.15 4.75 5.02
N LEU A 117 8.91 5.08 5.42
CA LEU A 117 8.45 6.39 5.84
C LEU A 117 8.02 6.32 7.32
N PRO A 118 8.97 6.32 8.26
CA PRO A 118 8.71 5.99 9.66
C PRO A 118 7.85 7.02 10.41
N GLU A 119 7.66 8.20 9.86
CA GLU A 119 6.77 9.24 10.42
C GLU A 119 5.29 8.90 10.29
N PHE A 120 4.92 7.91 9.45
CA PHE A 120 3.54 7.51 9.24
C PHE A 120 3.24 6.17 9.91
N ALA A 121 2.07 6.09 10.53
CA ALA A 121 1.61 4.86 11.16
C ALA A 121 1.34 3.78 10.10
N PRO A 122 1.67 2.50 10.41
CA PRO A 122 1.30 1.39 9.54
C PRO A 122 -0.21 1.30 9.32
N VAL A 123 -0.61 0.86 8.13
CA VAL A 123 -2.02 0.62 7.79
C VAL A 123 -2.39 -0.85 7.99
N SER A 124 -3.60 -1.08 8.48
CA SER A 124 -4.13 -2.42 8.70
C SER A 124 -4.65 -3.00 7.38
N PHE A 125 -4.14 -4.17 6.98
CA PHE A 125 -4.62 -4.95 5.85
C PHE A 125 -5.16 -6.29 6.32
N GLY A 126 -6.32 -6.68 5.81
CA GLY A 126 -6.99 -7.86 6.30
C GLY A 126 -8.12 -8.34 5.40
N THR A 127 -9.03 -9.10 6.00
CA THR A 127 -10.22 -9.64 5.34
C THR A 127 -11.48 -8.98 5.89
N ALA A 128 -12.39 -8.64 4.99
CA ALA A 128 -13.73 -8.17 5.32
C ALA A 128 -14.76 -9.18 4.79
N TYR A 129 -15.71 -9.59 5.64
CA TYR A 129 -16.77 -10.53 5.30
C TYR A 129 -18.11 -10.15 5.94
N LEU A 130 -19.20 -10.61 5.35
CA LEU A 130 -20.54 -10.25 5.82
C LEU A 130 -20.77 -10.75 7.24
N ARG A 131 -21.46 -9.95 8.06
CA ARG A 131 -21.92 -10.34 9.41
C ARG A 131 -22.91 -11.49 9.29
N GLY A 132 -22.74 -12.51 10.13
CA GLY A 132 -23.53 -13.71 10.16
C GLY A 132 -22.67 -14.89 10.61
N GLU A 133 -23.25 -16.10 10.68
CA GLU A 133 -22.45 -17.30 10.91
C GLU A 133 -21.50 -17.49 9.71
N ALA A 134 -20.20 -17.38 9.97
CA ALA A 134 -19.20 -17.69 8.96
C ALA A 134 -19.27 -19.19 8.65
N PRO A 135 -19.53 -19.59 7.39
CA PRO A 135 -19.47 -20.99 7.01
C PRO A 135 -18.13 -21.61 7.45
N GLU A 136 -18.13 -22.88 7.80
CA GLU A 136 -16.90 -23.56 8.25
C GLU A 136 -15.77 -23.45 7.24
N ILE A 137 -16.09 -23.49 5.96
CA ILE A 137 -15.12 -23.31 4.88
C ILE A 137 -14.45 -21.92 4.91
N LEU A 138 -15.19 -20.87 5.30
CA LEU A 138 -14.64 -19.52 5.43
C LEU A 138 -13.69 -19.43 6.62
N ARG A 139 -14.07 -20.02 7.77
CA ARG A 139 -13.19 -20.08 8.95
C ARG A 139 -11.89 -20.79 8.63
N ARG A 140 -11.97 -21.97 8.02
CA ARG A 140 -10.79 -22.74 7.61
C ARG A 140 -9.91 -22.00 6.61
N PHE A 141 -10.51 -21.27 5.67
CA PHE A 141 -9.76 -20.44 4.72
C PHE A 141 -9.02 -19.30 5.45
N LEU A 142 -9.68 -18.59 6.38
CA LEU A 142 -9.06 -17.52 7.15
C LEU A 142 -7.87 -18.02 7.99
N ASP A 143 -8.01 -19.20 8.62
CA ASP A 143 -6.93 -19.81 9.40
C ASP A 143 -5.72 -20.18 8.51
N LEU A 144 -5.96 -20.68 7.31
CA LEU A 144 -4.90 -20.98 6.33
C LEU A 144 -4.20 -19.71 5.85
N VAL A 145 -4.93 -18.63 5.61
CA VAL A 145 -4.36 -17.34 5.22
C VAL A 145 -3.49 -16.77 6.33
N GLU A 146 -3.94 -16.83 7.58
CA GLU A 146 -3.11 -16.39 8.72
C GLU A 146 -1.82 -17.19 8.83
N GLN A 147 -1.90 -18.51 8.75
CA GLN A 147 -0.72 -19.38 8.79
C GLN A 147 0.27 -19.05 7.65
N ALA A 148 -0.25 -18.81 6.44
CA ALA A 148 0.58 -18.45 5.30
C ALA A 148 1.28 -17.09 5.47
N ILE A 149 0.62 -16.12 6.08
CA ILE A 149 1.21 -14.80 6.36
C ILE A 149 2.26 -14.90 7.47
N GLN A 150 1.97 -15.61 8.56
CA GLN A 150 2.88 -15.78 9.69
C GLN A 150 4.17 -16.52 9.29
N SER A 151 4.07 -17.57 8.50
CA SER A 151 5.24 -18.32 8.03
C SER A 151 6.16 -17.52 7.10
N ASN A 152 5.66 -16.48 6.44
CA ASN A 152 6.46 -15.59 5.58
C ASN A 152 7.05 -14.36 6.30
N VAL A 153 6.64 -14.09 7.54
CA VAL A 153 7.19 -12.99 8.35
C VAL A 153 8.43 -13.43 9.13
N GLU A 154 8.59 -14.75 9.35
CA GLU A 154 9.72 -15.34 10.06
C GLU A 154 10.94 -15.69 9.16
N THR A 155 10.85 -15.42 7.86
CA THR A 155 11.95 -15.65 6.90
C THR A 155 12.51 -14.33 6.40
#